data_9a1b077ba72846bbc058b289c4772c8d
#
_entry.id   9a1b077ba72846bbc058b289c4772c8d
#
_cell.length_a   1.000
_cell.length_b   1.000
_cell.length_c   1.000
_cell.angle_alpha   90.00
_cell.angle_beta   90.00
_cell.angle_gamma   90.00
#
_symmetry.space_group_name_H-M   'P 1'
#
loop_
_entity.id
_entity.type
_entity.pdbx_description
1 polymer ?
#
loop_
_entity_poly.entity_id
_entity_poly.type
_entity_poly.pdbx_seq_one_letter_code
_entity_poly.pdbx_strand_id
1 'polypeptide(L)'
;MNLEYLVFAILMLFTRLIYLLNDGPLSRWQTVGLCMVQVALLLLVFQWSLANMGAVLTVSMIAVLAVLTRNVLDPAKGYRLLGLIGLLVIPVYIGSFGQGFVFTPGFLAVVEHLHNHLPFLTHLDTSSVTRGCIVLLGLLLLSNETNIGIRAAFHHLKLEPMQAQDVGAVDRKEYNAGRMIGILERWLMLLVVVATNDLSALAFIIAAKGLARMKQLEDRQFAEYMLVGTLLSAVSAVLIGFWVKALLP
;
A
#
# COMPACT_ATOMS: atom_id res chain seq x y z
N MET A 1 13.04 10.49 -9.54
CA MET A 1 13.12 9.12 -8.99
C MET A 1 13.30 8.16 -10.16
N ASN A 2 14.24 7.21 -10.09
CA ASN A 2 14.53 6.29 -11.22
C ASN A 2 13.34 5.37 -11.45
N LEU A 3 13.01 5.10 -12.73
CA LEU A 3 11.88 4.25 -13.13
C LEU A 3 12.01 2.83 -12.57
N GLU A 4 13.23 2.30 -12.54
CA GLU A 4 13.54 0.97 -12.01
C GLU A 4 13.14 0.84 -10.53
N TYR A 5 13.45 1.87 -9.73
CA TYR A 5 13.06 1.88 -8.31
C TYR A 5 11.54 2.01 -8.14
N LEU A 6 10.88 2.80 -8.99
CA LEU A 6 9.42 2.90 -9.00
C LEU A 6 8.76 1.56 -9.28
N VAL A 7 9.23 0.87 -10.32
CA VAL A 7 8.72 -0.46 -10.69
C VAL A 7 8.98 -1.46 -9.56
N PHE A 8 10.17 -1.44 -8.95
CA PHE A 8 10.47 -2.26 -7.77
C PHE A 8 9.47 -2.02 -6.62
N ALA A 9 9.26 -0.75 -6.24
CA ALA A 9 8.34 -0.40 -5.16
C ALA A 9 6.89 -0.81 -5.47
N ILE A 10 6.43 -0.59 -6.70
CA ILE A 10 5.09 -1.00 -7.16
C ILE A 10 4.93 -2.53 -7.07
N LEU A 11 5.89 -3.30 -7.57
CA LEU A 11 5.85 -4.77 -7.52
C LEU A 11 5.78 -5.26 -6.07
N MET A 12 6.59 -4.70 -5.19
CA MET A 12 6.59 -5.08 -3.79
C MET A 12 5.27 -4.73 -3.10
N LEU A 13 4.72 -3.54 -3.32
CA LEU A 13 3.42 -3.14 -2.76
C LEU A 13 2.27 -3.97 -3.34
N PHE A 14 2.31 -4.30 -4.63
CA PHE A 14 1.30 -5.12 -5.28
C PHE A 14 1.21 -6.51 -4.65
N THR A 15 2.35 -7.17 -4.41
CA THR A 15 2.37 -8.47 -3.73
C THR A 15 1.86 -8.39 -2.30
N ARG A 16 2.02 -7.26 -1.62
CA ARG A 16 1.53 -7.02 -0.26
C ARG A 16 0.02 -6.79 -0.16
N LEU A 17 -0.70 -6.65 -1.28
CA LEU A 17 -2.17 -6.63 -1.27
C LEU A 17 -2.79 -7.90 -0.66
N ILE A 18 -2.03 -8.98 -0.53
CA ILE A 18 -2.47 -10.18 0.21
C ILE A 18 -2.87 -9.85 1.67
N TYR A 19 -2.27 -8.82 2.28
CA TYR A 19 -2.63 -8.38 3.63
C TYR A 19 -3.99 -7.66 3.67
N LEU A 20 -4.50 -7.21 2.52
CA LEU A 20 -5.85 -6.65 2.42
C LEU A 20 -6.92 -7.72 2.64
N LEU A 21 -6.64 -8.96 2.24
CA LEU A 21 -7.55 -10.09 2.37
C LEU A 21 -7.37 -10.84 3.70
N ASN A 22 -6.23 -10.63 4.39
CA ASN A 22 -5.86 -11.36 5.60
C ASN A 22 -5.50 -10.39 6.75
N ASP A 23 -6.46 -10.14 7.63
CA ASP A 23 -6.27 -9.27 8.80
C ASP A 23 -5.36 -9.91 9.85
N GLY A 24 -5.46 -11.22 10.02
CA GLY A 24 -4.62 -12.01 10.92
C GLY A 24 -3.23 -12.33 10.38
N PRO A 25 -2.40 -13.05 11.16
CA PRO A 25 -1.09 -13.52 10.71
C PRO A 25 -1.25 -14.49 9.53
N LEU A 26 -0.41 -14.33 8.52
CA LEU A 26 -0.38 -15.26 7.39
C LEU A 26 0.02 -16.67 7.88
N SER A 27 -0.50 -17.71 7.23
CA SER A 27 -0.02 -19.07 7.45
C SER A 27 1.44 -19.18 6.99
N ARG A 28 2.17 -20.20 7.50
CA ARG A 28 3.57 -20.46 7.08
C ARG A 28 3.66 -20.62 5.56
N TRP A 29 2.73 -21.37 4.97
CA TRP A 29 2.69 -21.60 3.53
C TRP A 29 2.39 -20.31 2.72
N GLN A 30 1.49 -19.46 3.23
CA GLN A 30 1.21 -18.17 2.59
C GLN A 30 2.43 -17.23 2.67
N THR A 31 3.16 -17.22 3.81
CA THR A 31 4.38 -16.41 3.95
C THR A 31 5.48 -16.89 3.01
N VAL A 32 5.70 -18.20 2.93
CA VAL A 32 6.69 -18.78 2.00
C VAL A 32 6.26 -18.53 0.56
N GLY A 33 5.00 -18.76 0.22
CA GLY A 33 4.47 -18.48 -1.13
C GLY A 33 4.64 -17.02 -1.54
N LEU A 34 4.36 -16.07 -0.63
CA LEU A 34 4.57 -14.65 -0.88
C LEU A 34 6.05 -14.34 -1.13
N CYS A 35 6.96 -14.89 -0.32
CA CYS A 35 8.40 -14.74 -0.49
C CYS A 35 8.85 -15.28 -1.86
N MET A 36 8.41 -16.48 -2.24
CA MET A 36 8.74 -17.08 -3.54
C MET A 36 8.27 -16.23 -4.71
N VAL A 37 7.04 -15.69 -4.65
CA VAL A 37 6.51 -14.79 -5.68
C VAL A 37 7.34 -13.50 -5.75
N GLN A 38 7.68 -12.89 -4.63
CA GLN A 38 8.50 -11.67 -4.59
C GLN A 38 9.90 -11.91 -5.17
N VAL A 39 10.56 -12.99 -4.77
CA VAL A 39 11.88 -13.36 -5.31
C VAL A 39 11.80 -13.66 -6.81
N ALA A 40 10.80 -14.41 -7.26
CA ALA A 40 10.60 -14.70 -8.68
C ALA A 40 10.41 -13.41 -9.50
N LEU A 41 9.60 -12.46 -9.02
CA LEU A 41 9.41 -11.17 -9.68
C LEU A 41 10.71 -10.36 -9.73
N LEU A 42 11.50 -10.34 -8.65
CA LEU A 42 12.78 -9.65 -8.62
C LEU A 42 13.76 -10.23 -9.65
N LEU A 43 13.85 -11.55 -9.77
CA LEU A 43 14.73 -12.22 -10.72
C LEU A 43 14.26 -12.10 -12.17
N LEU A 44 12.96 -12.01 -12.40
CA LEU A 44 12.39 -11.86 -13.74
C LEU A 44 12.59 -10.43 -14.27
N VAL A 45 12.39 -9.42 -13.42
CA VAL A 45 12.35 -8.01 -13.82
C VAL A 45 13.71 -7.35 -13.75
N PHE A 46 14.55 -7.70 -12.75
CA PHE A 46 15.82 -7.02 -12.51
C PHE A 46 17.03 -7.97 -12.68
N GLN A 47 18.10 -7.43 -13.26
CA GLN A 47 19.39 -8.10 -13.35
C GLN A 47 20.01 -8.28 -11.96
N TRP A 48 21.00 -9.18 -11.88
CA TRP A 48 21.84 -9.34 -10.71
C TRP A 48 22.68 -8.08 -10.47
N SER A 49 22.21 -7.22 -9.58
CA SER A 49 22.89 -6.02 -9.12
C SER A 49 22.96 -6.04 -7.59
N LEU A 50 23.77 -5.18 -6.98
CA LEU A 50 23.82 -5.07 -5.52
C LEU A 50 22.45 -4.71 -4.91
N ALA A 51 21.70 -3.82 -5.56
CA ALA A 51 20.35 -3.48 -5.13
C ALA A 51 19.40 -4.68 -5.20
N ASN A 52 19.43 -5.47 -6.29
CA ASN A 52 18.57 -6.64 -6.43
C ASN A 52 18.95 -7.75 -5.43
N MET A 53 20.24 -8.02 -5.24
CA MET A 53 20.70 -8.94 -4.20
C MET A 53 20.25 -8.51 -2.80
N GLY A 54 20.36 -7.21 -2.49
CA GLY A 54 19.85 -6.62 -1.25
C GLY A 54 18.35 -6.80 -1.10
N ALA A 55 17.57 -6.65 -2.18
CA ALA A 55 16.13 -6.87 -2.16
C ALA A 55 15.77 -8.34 -1.88
N VAL A 56 16.41 -9.28 -2.56
CA VAL A 56 16.20 -10.72 -2.34
C VAL A 56 16.54 -11.13 -0.92
N LEU A 57 17.67 -10.64 -0.38
CA LEU A 57 18.06 -10.91 1.01
C LEU A 57 17.05 -10.32 2.00
N THR A 58 16.60 -9.07 1.77
CA THR A 58 15.64 -8.40 2.66
C THR A 58 14.28 -9.12 2.65
N VAL A 59 13.77 -9.50 1.48
CA VAL A 59 12.53 -10.29 1.34
C VAL A 59 12.65 -11.60 2.10
N SER A 60 13.75 -12.33 1.90
CA SER A 60 14.00 -13.61 2.56
C SER A 60 14.10 -13.46 4.08
N MET A 61 14.82 -12.44 4.56
CA MET A 61 14.93 -12.14 5.99
C MET A 61 13.57 -11.80 6.62
N ILE A 62 12.76 -10.94 5.96
CA ILE A 62 11.42 -10.60 6.44
C ILE A 62 10.53 -11.84 6.49
N ALA A 63 10.59 -12.73 5.51
CA ALA A 63 9.82 -13.97 5.50
C ALA A 63 10.23 -14.91 6.65
N VAL A 64 11.53 -15.08 6.89
CA VAL A 64 12.04 -15.89 8.01
C VAL A 64 11.59 -15.30 9.34
N LEU A 65 11.76 -13.99 9.55
CA LEU A 65 11.30 -13.32 10.76
C LEU A 65 9.80 -13.45 10.95
N ALA A 66 8.99 -13.28 9.90
CA ALA A 66 7.54 -13.43 9.97
C ALA A 66 7.11 -14.85 10.35
N VAL A 67 7.82 -15.89 9.89
CA VAL A 67 7.55 -17.29 10.27
C VAL A 67 7.94 -17.55 11.72
N LEU A 68 9.10 -17.06 12.16
CA LEU A 68 9.62 -17.28 13.52
C LEU A 68 8.80 -16.50 14.57
N THR A 69 8.41 -15.28 14.26
CA THR A 69 7.71 -14.40 15.22
C THR A 69 6.18 -14.46 15.12
N ARG A 70 5.64 -15.32 14.29
CA ARG A 70 4.22 -15.44 14.00
C ARG A 70 3.33 -15.55 15.25
N ASN A 71 3.79 -16.28 16.26
CA ASN A 71 3.04 -16.54 17.50
C ASN A 71 3.30 -15.47 18.57
N VAL A 72 4.26 -14.57 18.34
CA VAL A 72 4.71 -13.56 19.32
C VAL A 72 4.27 -12.17 18.89
N LEU A 73 4.37 -11.88 17.59
CA LEU A 73 4.05 -10.56 17.07
C LEU A 73 2.60 -10.46 16.63
N ASP A 74 1.88 -9.54 17.24
CA ASP A 74 0.52 -9.20 16.84
C ASP A 74 0.55 -8.31 15.57
N PRO A 75 -0.07 -8.74 14.46
CA PRO A 75 -0.14 -7.94 13.24
C PRO A 75 -0.76 -6.55 13.44
N ALA A 76 -1.66 -6.39 14.43
CA ALA A 76 -2.28 -5.11 14.75
C ALA A 76 -1.27 -4.06 15.26
N LYS A 77 -0.12 -4.48 15.78
CA LYS A 77 0.92 -3.57 16.32
C LYS A 77 1.78 -2.87 15.25
N GLY A 78 1.47 -3.05 13.97
CA GLY A 78 2.16 -2.31 12.91
C GLY A 78 3.52 -2.87 12.47
N TYR A 79 3.95 -4.04 12.92
CA TYR A 79 5.22 -4.68 12.48
C TYR A 79 5.32 -4.88 10.97
N ARG A 80 4.16 -5.02 10.30
CA ARG A 80 4.09 -5.09 8.84
C ARG A 80 4.61 -3.82 8.16
N LEU A 81 4.45 -2.63 8.80
CA LEU A 81 4.99 -1.36 8.29
C LEU A 81 6.52 -1.31 8.41
N LEU A 82 7.07 -1.81 9.50
CA LEU A 82 8.54 -1.92 9.65
C LEU A 82 9.13 -2.82 8.55
N GLY A 83 8.46 -3.93 8.23
CA GLY A 83 8.82 -4.79 7.11
C GLY A 83 8.78 -4.06 5.77
N LEU A 84 7.79 -3.18 5.54
CA LEU A 84 7.72 -2.36 4.33
C LEU A 84 8.89 -1.36 4.27
N ILE A 85 9.15 -0.64 5.35
CA ILE A 85 10.26 0.33 5.40
C ILE A 85 11.58 -0.37 5.10
N GLY A 86 11.85 -1.51 5.75
CA GLY A 86 13.03 -2.31 5.47
C GLY A 86 13.12 -2.74 4.01
N LEU A 87 12.00 -3.23 3.45
CA LEU A 87 11.93 -3.69 2.07
C LEU A 87 12.22 -2.56 1.06
N LEU A 88 11.78 -1.34 1.31
CA LEU A 88 11.98 -0.22 0.39
C LEU A 88 13.33 0.47 0.58
N VAL A 89 13.84 0.55 1.81
CA VAL A 89 15.05 1.33 2.13
C VAL A 89 16.33 0.50 1.98
N ILE A 90 16.36 -0.73 2.50
CA ILE A 90 17.59 -1.54 2.55
C ILE A 90 18.18 -1.82 1.15
N PRO A 91 17.39 -2.23 0.12
CA PRO A 91 17.93 -2.49 -1.20
C PRO A 91 18.52 -1.24 -1.86
N VAL A 92 17.90 -0.07 -1.63
CA VAL A 92 18.41 1.21 -2.15
C VAL A 92 19.71 1.59 -1.47
N TYR A 93 19.79 1.43 -0.14
CA TYR A 93 21.00 1.68 0.62
C TYR A 93 22.14 0.76 0.18
N ILE A 94 21.91 -0.55 0.02
CA ILE A 94 22.90 -1.49 -0.49
C ILE A 94 23.31 -1.13 -1.92
N GLY A 95 22.35 -0.79 -2.79
CA GLY A 95 22.60 -0.37 -4.17
C GLY A 95 23.44 0.89 -4.30
N SER A 96 23.43 1.77 -3.28
CA SER A 96 24.26 2.99 -3.29
C SER A 96 25.78 2.73 -3.20
N PHE A 97 26.18 1.54 -2.75
CA PHE A 97 27.59 1.12 -2.74
C PHE A 97 28.07 0.50 -4.06
N GLY A 98 27.19 0.39 -5.07
CA GLY A 98 27.54 -0.20 -6.36
C GLY A 98 26.47 0.06 -7.42
N GLN A 99 25.89 -1.02 -7.97
CA GLN A 99 24.84 -0.89 -8.98
C GLN A 99 23.45 -0.88 -8.34
N GLY A 100 22.64 0.11 -8.74
CA GLY A 100 21.21 0.17 -8.43
C GLY A 100 20.40 -0.91 -9.15
N PHE A 101 19.09 -0.75 -9.18
CA PHE A 101 18.22 -1.63 -9.96
C PHE A 101 18.44 -1.39 -11.47
N VAL A 102 18.53 -2.47 -12.23
CA VAL A 102 18.66 -2.47 -13.69
C VAL A 102 17.70 -3.51 -14.25
N PHE A 103 16.90 -3.15 -15.26
CA PHE A 103 15.97 -4.09 -15.89
C PHE A 103 16.69 -5.21 -16.66
N THR A 104 16.12 -6.43 -16.64
CA THR A 104 16.61 -7.52 -17.49
C THR A 104 16.29 -7.26 -18.96
N PRO A 105 17.14 -7.73 -19.91
CA PRO A 105 16.84 -7.63 -21.33
C PRO A 105 15.51 -8.30 -21.71
N GLY A 106 15.18 -9.42 -21.05
CA GLY A 106 13.90 -10.11 -21.26
C GLY A 106 12.70 -9.27 -20.88
N PHE A 107 12.75 -8.57 -19.73
CA PHE A 107 11.69 -7.66 -19.33
C PHE A 107 11.53 -6.49 -20.30
N LEU A 108 12.65 -5.88 -20.75
CA LEU A 108 12.63 -4.80 -21.72
C LEU A 108 12.02 -5.25 -23.05
N ALA A 109 12.37 -6.46 -23.53
CA ALA A 109 11.79 -7.01 -24.76
C ALA A 109 10.26 -7.22 -24.64
N VAL A 110 9.76 -7.66 -23.47
CA VAL A 110 8.31 -7.76 -23.22
C VAL A 110 7.65 -6.38 -23.25
N VAL A 111 8.25 -5.39 -22.60
CA VAL A 111 7.72 -4.01 -22.58
C VAL A 111 7.69 -3.43 -23.99
N GLU A 112 8.75 -3.62 -24.77
CA GLU A 112 8.83 -3.18 -26.17
C GLU A 112 7.79 -3.89 -27.05
N HIS A 113 7.62 -5.19 -26.88
CA HIS A 113 6.58 -5.95 -27.58
C HIS A 113 5.20 -5.43 -27.27
N LEU A 114 4.87 -5.18 -26.00
CA LEU A 114 3.58 -4.61 -25.58
C LEU A 114 3.40 -3.19 -26.14
N HIS A 115 4.43 -2.37 -26.11
CA HIS A 115 4.40 -1.01 -26.65
C HIS A 115 4.05 -1.03 -28.15
N ASN A 116 4.65 -1.91 -28.92
CA ASN A 116 4.45 -2.00 -30.36
C ASN A 116 3.10 -2.61 -30.76
N HIS A 117 2.50 -3.45 -29.93
CA HIS A 117 1.25 -4.16 -30.26
C HIS A 117 -0.02 -3.54 -29.64
N LEU A 118 0.12 -2.65 -28.66
CA LEU A 118 -0.99 -1.99 -28.00
C LEU A 118 -1.08 -0.51 -28.42
N PRO A 119 -2.00 -0.14 -29.32
CA PRO A 119 -2.06 1.21 -29.91
C PRO A 119 -2.13 2.36 -28.89
N PHE A 120 -2.76 2.11 -27.74
CA PHE A 120 -2.86 3.13 -26.68
C PHE A 120 -1.51 3.37 -25.97
N LEU A 121 -0.55 2.45 -26.01
CA LEU A 121 0.78 2.59 -25.42
C LEU A 121 1.74 3.34 -26.35
N THR A 122 1.55 3.30 -27.67
CA THR A 122 2.47 3.94 -28.63
C THR A 122 2.53 5.46 -28.49
N HIS A 123 1.54 6.08 -27.86
CA HIS A 123 1.48 7.50 -27.60
C HIS A 123 2.04 7.89 -26.22
N LEU A 124 2.43 6.92 -25.38
CA LEU A 124 2.97 7.19 -24.04
C LEU A 124 4.48 7.39 -24.11
N ASP A 125 4.91 8.59 -23.84
CA ASP A 125 6.32 8.90 -23.60
C ASP A 125 6.77 8.43 -22.21
N THR A 126 8.08 8.33 -21.99
CA THR A 126 8.66 7.87 -20.72
C THR A 126 8.21 8.74 -19.54
N SER A 127 7.94 10.04 -19.78
CA SER A 127 7.50 10.96 -18.72
C SER A 127 6.07 10.62 -18.28
N SER A 128 5.19 10.29 -19.21
CA SER A 128 3.80 9.87 -18.92
C SER A 128 3.76 8.53 -18.19
N VAL A 129 4.60 7.58 -18.59
CA VAL A 129 4.75 6.29 -17.87
C VAL A 129 5.23 6.53 -16.44
N THR A 130 6.25 7.37 -16.25
CA THR A 130 6.77 7.70 -14.91
C THR A 130 5.71 8.35 -14.04
N ARG A 131 4.93 9.31 -14.58
CA ARG A 131 3.79 9.94 -13.87
C ARG A 131 2.76 8.91 -13.46
N GLY A 132 2.36 8.03 -14.37
CA GLY A 132 1.43 6.93 -14.08
C GLY A 132 1.92 6.01 -12.97
N CYS A 133 3.20 5.63 -12.99
CA CYS A 133 3.83 4.82 -11.95
C CYS A 133 3.85 5.52 -10.58
N ILE A 134 4.11 6.83 -10.52
CA ILE A 134 4.10 7.61 -9.28
C ILE A 134 2.68 7.65 -8.67
N VAL A 135 1.66 7.90 -9.51
CA VAL A 135 0.26 7.90 -9.05
C VAL A 135 -0.15 6.49 -8.57
N LEU A 136 0.20 5.45 -9.34
CA LEU A 136 -0.08 4.06 -8.97
C LEU A 136 0.58 3.68 -7.64
N LEU A 137 1.81 4.12 -7.41
CA LEU A 137 2.51 3.93 -6.14
C LEU A 137 1.72 4.53 -4.97
N GLY A 138 1.22 5.77 -5.12
CA GLY A 138 0.35 6.42 -4.14
C GLY A 138 -0.94 5.65 -3.87
N LEU A 139 -1.62 5.19 -4.93
CA LEU A 139 -2.84 4.39 -4.81
C LEU A 139 -2.59 3.07 -4.06
N LEU A 140 -1.49 2.38 -4.34
CA LEU A 140 -1.11 1.15 -3.64
C LEU A 140 -0.80 1.38 -2.16
N LEU A 141 -0.08 2.45 -1.82
CA LEU A 141 0.18 2.84 -0.43
C LEU A 141 -1.13 3.10 0.33
N LEU A 142 -2.08 3.79 -0.29
CA LEU A 142 -3.39 4.09 0.31
C LEU A 142 -4.29 2.85 0.42
N SER A 143 -4.09 1.83 -0.41
CA SER A 143 -4.93 0.64 -0.42
C SER A 143 -4.70 -0.23 0.82
N ASN A 144 -3.48 -0.62 1.08
CA ASN A 144 -3.14 -1.61 2.09
C ASN A 144 -2.36 -1.01 3.27
N GLU A 145 -1.29 -0.27 2.99
CA GLU A 145 -0.35 0.16 4.04
C GLU A 145 -1.00 1.18 4.99
N THR A 146 -1.82 2.09 4.45
CA THR A 146 -2.62 3.01 5.26
C THR A 146 -3.60 2.26 6.17
N ASN A 147 -4.25 1.19 5.71
CA ASN A 147 -5.12 0.38 6.57
C ASN A 147 -4.35 -0.28 7.73
N ILE A 148 -3.12 -0.77 7.45
CA ILE A 148 -2.25 -1.32 8.49
C ILE A 148 -1.88 -0.23 9.49
N GLY A 149 -1.54 0.98 9.01
CA GLY A 149 -1.20 2.13 9.85
C GLY A 149 -2.36 2.59 10.74
N ILE A 150 -3.56 2.72 10.18
CA ILE A 150 -4.76 3.12 10.93
C ILE A 150 -5.08 2.08 12.01
N ARG A 151 -5.02 0.77 11.70
CA ARG A 151 -5.23 -0.28 12.70
C ARG A 151 -4.19 -0.26 13.81
N ALA A 152 -2.92 -0.03 13.47
CA ALA A 152 -1.87 0.13 14.46
C ALA A 152 -2.11 1.35 15.36
N ALA A 153 -2.56 2.48 14.80
CA ALA A 153 -2.93 3.66 15.57
C ALA A 153 -4.09 3.38 16.52
N PHE A 154 -5.16 2.71 16.06
CA PHE A 154 -6.28 2.32 16.93
C PHE A 154 -5.86 1.40 18.07
N HIS A 155 -5.01 0.41 17.77
CA HIS A 155 -4.48 -0.46 18.80
C HIS A 155 -3.67 0.31 19.86
N HIS A 156 -2.83 1.26 19.45
CA HIS A 156 -2.05 2.09 20.39
C HIS A 156 -2.93 3.07 21.18
N LEU A 157 -3.98 3.61 20.56
CA LEU A 157 -4.94 4.50 21.21
C LEU A 157 -5.98 3.74 22.06
N LYS A 158 -5.94 2.40 22.07
CA LYS A 158 -6.92 1.53 22.76
C LYS A 158 -8.36 1.81 22.32
N LEU A 159 -8.55 2.21 21.06
CA LEU A 159 -9.87 2.40 20.46
C LEU A 159 -10.31 1.07 19.85
N GLU A 160 -11.19 0.36 20.54
CA GLU A 160 -11.75 -0.90 20.03
C GLU A 160 -13.00 -0.63 19.19
N PRO A 161 -13.19 -1.37 18.09
CA PRO A 161 -14.46 -1.31 17.35
C PRO A 161 -15.58 -1.85 18.23
N MET A 162 -16.63 -1.09 18.44
CA MET A 162 -17.78 -1.45 19.29
C MET A 162 -18.48 -2.76 18.89
N GLN A 163 -18.31 -3.25 17.68
CA GLN A 163 -18.96 -4.47 17.19
C GLN A 163 -18.36 -5.78 17.75
N ALA A 164 -17.29 -5.72 18.53
CA ALA A 164 -16.66 -6.92 19.09
C ALA A 164 -17.32 -7.43 20.38
N GLN A 165 -18.18 -6.63 21.06
CA GLN A 165 -18.69 -6.97 22.39
C GLN A 165 -20.15 -7.42 22.45
N ASP A 166 -21.06 -7.00 21.54
CA ASP A 166 -22.49 -7.18 21.75
C ASP A 166 -23.30 -7.91 20.65
N VAL A 167 -22.74 -8.21 19.49
CA VAL A 167 -23.50 -8.92 18.44
C VAL A 167 -22.68 -10.06 17.88
N GLY A 168 -23.18 -11.27 18.02
CA GLY A 168 -22.59 -12.49 17.49
C GLY A 168 -22.23 -12.36 16.01
N ALA A 169 -21.01 -12.80 15.67
CA ALA A 169 -20.42 -12.87 14.34
C ALA A 169 -20.56 -11.56 13.53
N VAL A 170 -19.53 -10.71 13.61
CA VAL A 170 -19.34 -9.58 12.67
C VAL A 170 -19.65 -10.06 11.25
N ASP A 171 -20.64 -9.46 10.58
CA ASP A 171 -20.92 -9.79 9.18
C ASP A 171 -19.69 -9.40 8.36
N ARG A 172 -18.94 -10.42 7.91
CA ARG A 172 -17.74 -10.22 7.10
C ARG A 172 -18.01 -9.43 5.82
N LYS A 173 -19.24 -9.46 5.32
CA LYS A 173 -19.63 -8.70 4.12
C LYS A 173 -19.69 -7.20 4.44
N GLU A 174 -20.32 -6.84 5.55
CA GLU A 174 -20.41 -5.43 5.97
C GLU A 174 -19.03 -4.87 6.31
N TYR A 175 -18.20 -5.63 7.03
CA TYR A 175 -16.82 -5.25 7.32
C TYR A 175 -15.98 -5.03 6.05
N ASN A 176 -16.08 -5.95 5.09
CA ASN A 176 -15.36 -5.84 3.82
C ASN A 176 -15.87 -4.66 2.99
N ALA A 177 -17.18 -4.42 2.94
CA ALA A 177 -17.76 -3.26 2.27
C ALA A 177 -17.26 -1.95 2.88
N GLY A 178 -17.25 -1.81 4.19
CA GLY A 178 -16.70 -0.64 4.89
C GLY A 178 -15.22 -0.39 4.57
N ARG A 179 -14.42 -1.46 4.49
CA ARG A 179 -13.00 -1.37 4.11
C ARG A 179 -12.82 -0.90 2.66
N MET A 180 -13.60 -1.43 1.73
CA MET A 180 -13.54 -1.03 0.33
C MET A 180 -13.96 0.43 0.13
N ILE A 181 -15.03 0.87 0.80
CA ILE A 181 -15.45 2.28 0.80
C ILE A 181 -14.31 3.17 1.29
N GLY A 182 -13.65 2.81 2.39
CA GLY A 182 -12.52 3.57 2.92
C GLY A 182 -11.33 3.66 1.95
N ILE A 183 -11.04 2.62 1.16
CA ILE A 183 -10.00 2.64 0.12
C ILE A 183 -10.41 3.59 -1.00
N LEU A 184 -11.63 3.48 -1.52
CA LEU A 184 -12.13 4.33 -2.61
C LEU A 184 -12.16 5.81 -2.21
N GLU A 185 -12.57 6.13 -0.99
CA GLU A 185 -12.52 7.50 -0.44
C GLU A 185 -11.08 8.06 -0.46
N ARG A 186 -10.09 7.28 -0.01
CA ARG A 186 -8.68 7.68 -0.02
C ARG A 186 -8.15 7.88 -1.44
N TRP A 187 -8.50 6.99 -2.36
CA TRP A 187 -8.13 7.13 -3.77
C TRP A 187 -8.70 8.40 -4.37
N LEU A 188 -9.98 8.68 -4.11
CA LEU A 188 -10.62 9.91 -4.56
C LEU A 188 -9.94 11.15 -3.98
N MET A 189 -9.63 11.16 -2.68
CA MET A 189 -8.90 12.25 -2.03
C MET A 189 -7.51 12.46 -2.64
N LEU A 190 -6.76 11.38 -2.90
CA LEU A 190 -5.45 11.46 -3.56
C LEU A 190 -5.59 12.09 -4.95
N LEU A 191 -6.55 11.63 -5.76
CA LEU A 191 -6.78 12.16 -7.11
C LEU A 191 -7.14 13.65 -7.07
N VAL A 192 -7.96 14.08 -6.11
CA VAL A 192 -8.28 15.50 -5.92
C VAL A 192 -7.02 16.30 -5.59
N VAL A 193 -6.19 15.84 -4.65
CA VAL A 193 -4.94 16.53 -4.27
C VAL A 193 -3.96 16.63 -5.45
N VAL A 194 -3.84 15.54 -6.22
CA VAL A 194 -2.91 15.49 -7.37
C VAL A 194 -3.41 16.33 -8.54
N ALA A 195 -4.71 16.26 -8.86
CA ALA A 195 -5.29 16.88 -10.06
C ALA A 195 -5.65 18.36 -9.86
N THR A 196 -5.87 18.79 -8.61
CA THR A 196 -6.37 20.15 -8.34
C THR A 196 -5.50 20.89 -7.32
N ASN A 197 -5.68 22.21 -7.22
CA ASN A 197 -5.16 23.04 -6.13
C ASN A 197 -6.26 23.39 -5.12
N ASP A 198 -7.50 22.94 -5.38
CA ASP A 198 -8.66 23.19 -4.52
C ASP A 198 -8.94 21.97 -3.66
N LEU A 199 -8.75 22.14 -2.36
CA LEU A 199 -8.99 21.09 -1.37
C LEU A 199 -10.42 21.10 -0.82
N SER A 200 -11.29 21.99 -1.29
CA SER A 200 -12.69 22.08 -0.80
C SER A 200 -13.48 20.80 -1.06
N ALA A 201 -13.16 20.10 -2.17
CA ALA A 201 -13.76 18.80 -2.48
C ALA A 201 -13.49 17.74 -1.39
N LEU A 202 -12.37 17.82 -0.66
CA LEU A 202 -12.07 16.91 0.44
C LEU A 202 -13.07 17.07 1.59
N ALA A 203 -13.45 18.32 1.90
CA ALA A 203 -14.46 18.60 2.92
C ALA A 203 -15.81 17.98 2.55
N PHE A 204 -16.18 18.05 1.25
CA PHE A 204 -17.41 17.40 0.75
C PHE A 204 -17.37 15.88 0.91
N ILE A 205 -16.25 15.23 0.57
CA ILE A 205 -16.08 13.76 0.71
C ILE A 205 -16.24 13.36 2.19
N ILE A 206 -15.61 14.09 3.11
CA ILE A 206 -15.68 13.83 4.55
C ILE A 206 -17.11 14.05 5.07
N ALA A 207 -17.76 15.15 4.66
CA ALA A 207 -19.14 15.46 5.06
C ALA A 207 -20.12 14.40 4.55
N ALA A 208 -20.01 13.99 3.28
CA ALA A 208 -20.86 12.95 2.69
C ALA A 208 -20.79 11.62 3.48
N LYS A 209 -19.59 11.24 3.94
CA LYS A 209 -19.41 10.06 4.79
C LYS A 209 -20.11 10.20 6.14
N GLY A 210 -20.04 11.37 6.76
CA GLY A 210 -20.75 11.67 8.00
C GLY A 210 -22.27 11.58 7.83
N LEU A 211 -22.79 12.19 6.77
CA LEU A 211 -24.22 12.15 6.45
C LEU A 211 -24.73 10.72 6.20
N ALA A 212 -23.97 9.91 5.46
CA ALA A 212 -24.33 8.51 5.18
C ALA A 212 -24.46 7.65 6.44
N ARG A 213 -23.82 8.05 7.54
CA ARG A 213 -23.82 7.32 8.82
C ARG A 213 -24.45 8.08 9.99
N MET A 214 -25.24 9.10 9.70
CA MET A 214 -25.79 10.03 10.72
C MET A 214 -26.52 9.31 11.86
N LYS A 215 -27.31 8.28 11.58
CA LYS A 215 -27.99 7.49 12.62
C LYS A 215 -27.03 6.75 13.56
N GLN A 216 -25.90 6.28 13.05
CA GLN A 216 -24.90 5.57 13.84
C GLN A 216 -24.06 6.54 14.71
N LEU A 217 -24.00 7.82 14.33
CA LEU A 217 -23.29 8.86 15.08
C LEU A 217 -24.05 9.32 16.35
N GLU A 218 -25.28 8.90 16.55
CA GLU A 218 -26.01 9.12 17.81
C GLU A 218 -25.35 8.37 18.98
N ASP A 219 -24.68 7.25 18.70
CA ASP A 219 -23.86 6.57 19.68
C ASP A 219 -22.49 7.28 19.81
N ARG A 220 -22.20 7.76 21.02
CA ARG A 220 -21.00 8.55 21.29
C ARG A 220 -19.70 7.78 21.03
N GLN A 221 -19.64 6.51 21.45
CA GLN A 221 -18.42 5.71 21.29
C GLN A 221 -18.15 5.39 19.81
N PHE A 222 -19.22 5.07 19.08
CA PHE A 222 -19.13 4.89 17.63
C PHE A 222 -18.72 6.18 16.92
N ALA A 223 -19.28 7.34 17.33
CA ALA A 223 -18.92 8.63 16.73
C ALA A 223 -17.44 8.97 16.95
N GLU A 224 -16.92 8.80 18.16
CA GLU A 224 -15.50 9.03 18.48
C GLU A 224 -14.58 8.12 17.64
N TYR A 225 -14.87 6.81 17.59
CA TYR A 225 -14.13 5.84 16.76
C TYR A 225 -14.15 6.21 15.28
N MET A 226 -15.33 6.53 14.73
CA MET A 226 -15.51 6.89 13.33
C MET A 226 -14.79 8.19 12.97
N LEU A 227 -14.86 9.22 13.84
CA LEU A 227 -14.19 10.50 13.62
C LEU A 227 -12.67 10.34 13.58
N VAL A 228 -12.08 9.64 14.55
CA VAL A 228 -10.63 9.38 14.57
C VAL A 228 -10.21 8.62 13.33
N GLY A 229 -10.95 7.56 12.96
CA GLY A 229 -10.64 6.77 11.75
C GLY A 229 -10.75 7.58 10.47
N THR A 230 -11.76 8.44 10.36
CA THR A 230 -11.96 9.31 9.19
C THR A 230 -10.84 10.35 9.08
N LEU A 231 -10.47 10.99 10.18
CA LEU A 231 -9.39 11.98 10.21
C LEU A 231 -8.03 11.35 9.89
N LEU A 232 -7.69 10.21 10.49
CA LEU A 232 -6.45 9.47 10.16
C LEU A 232 -6.40 9.07 8.69
N SER A 233 -7.53 8.60 8.15
CA SER A 233 -7.66 8.23 6.73
C SER A 233 -7.47 9.44 5.82
N ALA A 234 -8.13 10.57 6.11
CA ALA A 234 -8.03 11.79 5.32
C ALA A 234 -6.62 12.40 5.37
N VAL A 235 -6.02 12.50 6.56
CA VAL A 235 -4.65 13.00 6.73
C VAL A 235 -3.66 12.13 5.95
N SER A 236 -3.79 10.80 6.02
CA SER A 236 -2.93 9.89 5.26
C SER A 236 -3.07 10.10 3.75
N ALA A 237 -4.31 10.26 3.25
CA ALA A 237 -4.56 10.49 1.83
C ALA A 237 -3.98 11.83 1.35
N VAL A 238 -4.11 12.89 2.15
CA VAL A 238 -3.58 14.23 1.85
C VAL A 238 -2.06 14.22 1.86
N LEU A 239 -1.43 13.64 2.88
CA LEU A 239 0.04 13.56 2.99
C LEU A 239 0.64 12.78 1.82
N ILE A 240 0.09 11.61 1.50
CA ILE A 240 0.54 10.82 0.34
C ILE A 240 0.24 11.54 -0.97
N GLY A 241 -0.91 12.23 -1.07
CA GLY A 241 -1.26 13.03 -2.23
C GLY A 241 -0.27 14.16 -2.49
N PHE A 242 0.12 14.93 -1.47
CA PHE A 242 1.15 15.96 -1.60
C PHE A 242 2.52 15.38 -1.94
N TRP A 243 2.88 14.24 -1.32
CA TRP A 243 4.12 13.55 -1.64
C TRP A 243 4.15 13.08 -3.11
N VAL A 244 3.07 12.47 -3.59
CA VAL A 244 2.90 12.10 -5.02
C VAL A 244 3.02 13.32 -5.90
N LYS A 245 2.31 14.42 -5.58
CA LYS A 245 2.35 15.67 -6.35
C LYS A 245 3.75 16.28 -6.41
N ALA A 246 4.51 16.22 -5.33
CA ALA A 246 5.90 16.71 -5.28
C ALA A 246 6.88 15.87 -6.10
N LEU A 247 6.55 14.58 -6.35
CA LEU A 247 7.36 13.69 -7.19
C LEU A 247 7.02 13.78 -8.69
N LEU A 248 5.85 14.33 -9.03
CA LEU A 248 5.46 14.53 -10.43
C LEU A 248 6.36 15.59 -11.07
N PRO A 249 6.97 15.27 -12.25
CA PRO A 249 7.83 16.20 -12.98
C PRO A 249 7.03 17.33 -13.62
#